data_76ac480bbb2208e237e9e61e9d2ed42f
#
_entry.id   76ac480bbb2208e237e9e61e9d2ed42f
#
_cell.length_a   1.000
_cell.length_b   1.000
_cell.length_c   1.000
_cell.angle_alpha   90.00
_cell.angle_beta   90.00
_cell.angle_gamma   90.00
#
_symmetry.space_group_name_H-M   'P 1'
#
loop_
_entity.id
_entity.type
_entity.pdbx_description
1 polymer ?
#
loop_
_entity_poly.entity_id
_entity_poly.type
_entity_poly.pdbx_seq_one_letter_code
_entity_poly.pdbx_strand_id
1 'polypeptide(L)'
;VFDLLFRVLVQLYGKENVTYIRNITDVDDKIIEASKQNNSSIEKITTEVTKNFHQNAKDLNCLVPSIEPKATEHIKDMIEMIKSLIKKKLAYVNEGHVYFLISEFKNYGKLSNKNLEELQAGSRVEISKLKKNPLDFILWKPALNDEPGWDSPWGRGRPGWHLECSVMSEKYLGKKFDIHGGGLDLLFPHHENEIAQSCSNNSSDIL
;
A
#
# COMPACT_ATOMS: atom_id res chain seq x y z
N VAL A 1 1.04 14.79 -14.21
CA VAL A 1 0.23 13.80 -14.93
C VAL A 1 -1.14 13.67 -14.27
N PHE A 2 -1.24 13.25 -13.00
CA PHE A 2 -2.52 13.01 -12.33
C PHE A 2 -3.39 14.25 -12.16
N ASP A 3 -2.80 15.44 -11.95
CA ASP A 3 -3.55 16.69 -11.93
C ASP A 3 -4.23 16.98 -13.28
N LEU A 4 -3.52 16.75 -14.38
CA LEU A 4 -4.11 16.93 -15.72
C LEU A 4 -5.27 15.95 -15.95
N LEU A 5 -5.09 14.68 -15.57
CA LEU A 5 -6.15 13.67 -15.66
C LEU A 5 -7.37 14.09 -14.81
N PHE A 6 -7.14 14.52 -13.59
CA PHE A 6 -8.20 14.97 -12.68
C PHE A 6 -8.98 16.16 -13.28
N ARG A 7 -8.28 17.16 -13.85
CA ARG A 7 -8.92 18.31 -14.53
C ARG A 7 -9.77 17.88 -15.73
N VAL A 8 -9.25 16.95 -16.54
CA VAL A 8 -9.99 16.42 -17.70
C VAL A 8 -11.25 15.70 -17.25
N LEU A 9 -11.14 14.84 -16.23
CA LEU A 9 -12.31 14.11 -15.69
C LEU A 9 -13.34 15.07 -15.10
N VAL A 10 -12.91 16.08 -14.34
CA VAL A 10 -13.82 17.12 -13.81
C VAL A 10 -14.50 17.90 -14.93
N GLN A 11 -13.79 18.21 -16.01
CA GLN A 11 -14.37 18.91 -17.16
C GLN A 11 -15.40 18.05 -17.89
N LEU A 12 -15.18 16.73 -17.98
CA LEU A 12 -16.07 15.81 -18.70
C LEU A 12 -17.29 15.40 -17.88
N TYR A 13 -17.10 15.17 -16.59
CA TYR A 13 -18.12 14.52 -15.74
C TYR A 13 -18.72 15.43 -14.67
N GLY A 14 -18.16 16.62 -14.45
CA GLY A 14 -18.53 17.50 -13.33
C GLY A 14 -17.74 17.15 -12.05
N LYS A 15 -17.44 18.19 -11.26
CA LYS A 15 -16.63 18.05 -10.05
C LYS A 15 -17.28 17.13 -8.99
N GLU A 16 -18.59 17.14 -8.92
CA GLU A 16 -19.40 16.34 -7.99
C GLU A 16 -19.38 14.84 -8.30
N ASN A 17 -19.02 14.46 -9.52
CA ASN A 17 -18.97 13.08 -9.98
C ASN A 17 -17.54 12.49 -10.04
N VAL A 18 -16.54 13.27 -9.64
CA VAL A 18 -15.14 12.84 -9.68
C VAL A 18 -14.53 12.90 -8.29
N THR A 19 -14.22 11.74 -7.73
CA THR A 19 -13.51 11.61 -6.46
C THR A 19 -12.05 11.23 -6.72
N TYR A 20 -11.13 12.11 -6.37
CA TYR A 20 -9.69 11.87 -6.47
C TYR A 20 -9.08 11.66 -5.09
N ILE A 21 -8.53 10.47 -4.88
CA ILE A 21 -7.82 10.11 -3.64
C ILE A 21 -6.32 10.10 -3.93
N ARG A 22 -5.54 10.70 -3.05
CA ARG A 22 -4.07 10.61 -3.06
C ARG A 22 -3.59 10.31 -1.66
N ASN A 23 -2.97 9.16 -1.46
CA ASN A 23 -2.50 8.75 -0.14
C ASN A 23 -1.21 9.47 0.28
N ILE A 24 -1.01 9.56 1.59
CA ILE A 24 0.25 9.93 2.22
C ILE A 24 0.79 8.70 2.97
N THR A 25 1.93 8.19 2.53
CA THR A 25 2.69 7.17 3.25
C THR A 25 3.50 7.86 4.33
N ASP A 26 3.05 7.79 5.56
CA ASP A 26 3.66 8.43 6.74
C ASP A 26 4.30 7.42 7.72
N VAL A 27 4.40 6.16 7.31
CA VAL A 27 5.17 5.11 7.98
C VAL A 27 5.81 4.17 6.97
N ASP A 28 7.14 4.05 7.00
CA ASP A 28 7.92 3.21 6.07
C ASP A 28 9.32 2.99 6.64
N ASP A 29 10.03 1.95 6.21
CA ASP A 29 11.39 1.66 6.65
C ASP A 29 12.36 2.81 6.35
N LYS A 30 12.21 3.51 5.20
CA LYS A 30 13.03 4.67 4.84
C LYS A 30 12.77 5.88 5.75
N ILE A 31 11.52 6.08 6.15
CA ILE A 31 11.16 7.15 7.09
C ILE A 31 11.75 6.87 8.46
N ILE A 32 11.71 5.61 8.91
CA ILE A 32 12.32 5.17 10.18
C ILE A 32 13.83 5.38 10.14
N GLU A 33 14.48 5.00 9.04
CA GLU A 33 15.92 5.21 8.86
C GLU A 33 16.28 6.69 8.85
N ALA A 34 15.54 7.50 8.09
CA ALA A 34 15.74 8.95 8.07
C ALA A 34 15.56 9.60 9.45
N SER A 35 14.60 9.12 10.24
CA SER A 35 14.39 9.56 11.63
C SER A 35 15.63 9.27 12.49
N LYS A 36 16.19 8.07 12.40
CA LYS A 36 17.41 7.68 13.12
C LYS A 36 18.63 8.52 12.67
N GLN A 37 18.83 8.69 11.37
CA GLN A 37 19.95 9.44 10.80
C GLN A 37 19.90 10.93 11.16
N ASN A 38 18.72 11.53 11.17
CA ASN A 38 18.55 12.97 11.47
C ASN A 38 18.30 13.26 12.94
N ASN A 39 18.30 12.24 13.80
CA ASN A 39 17.96 12.38 15.23
C ASN A 39 16.67 13.19 15.44
N SER A 40 15.64 12.90 14.65
CA SER A 40 14.37 13.61 14.60
C SER A 40 13.21 12.62 14.66
N SER A 41 12.07 13.04 15.23
CA SER A 41 10.91 12.16 15.27
C SER A 41 10.33 11.93 13.86
N ILE A 42 9.74 10.76 13.64
CA ILE A 42 9.06 10.40 12.40
C ILE A 42 7.95 11.41 12.09
N GLU A 43 7.15 11.79 13.09
CA GLU A 43 6.09 12.78 12.95
C GLU A 43 6.62 14.14 12.44
N LYS A 44 7.75 14.60 12.96
CA LYS A 44 8.36 15.85 12.50
C LYS A 44 8.79 15.75 11.03
N ILE A 45 9.46 14.65 10.66
CA ILE A 45 9.93 14.44 9.28
C ILE A 45 8.73 14.37 8.33
N THR A 46 7.74 13.52 8.62
CA THR A 46 6.58 13.33 7.75
C THR A 46 5.75 14.61 7.64
N THR A 47 5.59 15.37 8.72
CA THR A 47 4.89 16.65 8.70
C THR A 47 5.60 17.67 7.82
N GLU A 48 6.93 17.80 7.95
CA GLU A 48 7.73 18.74 7.16
C GLU A 48 7.75 18.37 5.69
N VAL A 49 7.97 17.10 5.36
CA VAL A 49 7.98 16.60 3.97
C VAL A 49 6.60 16.77 3.33
N THR A 50 5.52 16.44 4.04
CA THR A 50 4.16 16.61 3.54
C THR A 50 3.85 18.09 3.29
N LYS A 51 4.25 18.98 4.20
CA LYS A 51 4.08 20.44 4.03
C LYS A 51 4.81 20.93 2.77
N ASN A 52 6.06 20.51 2.58
CA ASN A 52 6.85 20.89 1.42
C ASN A 52 6.24 20.34 0.12
N PHE A 53 5.75 19.09 0.15
CA PHE A 53 5.04 18.50 -0.97
C PHE A 53 3.78 19.29 -1.33
N HIS A 54 2.97 19.68 -0.36
CA HIS A 54 1.78 20.51 -0.60
C HIS A 54 2.14 21.88 -1.16
N GLN A 55 3.21 22.52 -0.66
CA GLN A 55 3.67 23.79 -1.19
C GLN A 55 4.12 23.66 -2.65
N ASN A 56 4.93 22.65 -2.96
CA ASN A 56 5.39 22.39 -4.33
C ASN A 56 4.20 22.10 -5.28
N ALA A 57 3.22 21.30 -4.85
CA ALA A 57 2.01 21.05 -5.62
C ALA A 57 1.21 22.34 -5.90
N LYS A 58 1.11 23.20 -4.90
CA LYS A 58 0.47 24.53 -5.02
C LYS A 58 1.25 25.43 -5.99
N ASP A 59 2.57 25.49 -5.89
CA ASP A 59 3.42 26.31 -6.77
C ASP A 59 3.35 25.86 -8.23
N LEU A 60 3.13 24.55 -8.45
CA LEU A 60 2.84 23.97 -9.76
C LEU A 60 1.37 24.11 -10.18
N ASN A 61 0.55 24.84 -9.41
CA ASN A 61 -0.88 25.02 -9.67
C ASN A 61 -1.66 23.70 -9.78
N CYS A 62 -1.24 22.65 -9.07
CA CYS A 62 -2.00 21.40 -9.00
C CYS A 62 -3.24 21.57 -8.12
N LEU A 63 -4.34 20.94 -8.54
CA LEU A 63 -5.57 20.89 -7.74
C LEU A 63 -5.38 20.02 -6.50
N VAL A 64 -6.02 20.41 -5.41
CA VAL A 64 -6.08 19.60 -4.20
C VAL A 64 -6.93 18.35 -4.47
N PRO A 65 -6.48 17.14 -4.07
CA PRO A 65 -7.31 15.95 -4.18
C PRO A 65 -8.57 16.05 -3.33
N SER A 66 -9.57 15.25 -3.63
CA SER A 66 -10.83 15.19 -2.85
C SER A 66 -10.57 14.71 -1.42
N ILE A 67 -9.73 13.71 -1.28
CA ILE A 67 -9.33 13.14 0.02
C ILE A 67 -7.84 12.80 -0.04
N GLU A 68 -7.11 13.03 1.05
CA GLU A 68 -5.69 12.70 1.18
C GLU A 68 -5.43 11.94 2.49
N PRO A 69 -5.73 10.61 2.52
CA PRO A 69 -5.62 9.82 3.73
C PRO A 69 -4.17 9.50 4.08
N LYS A 70 -3.86 9.36 5.37
CA LYS A 70 -2.56 8.92 5.88
C LYS A 70 -2.61 7.45 6.28
N ALA A 71 -1.54 6.72 6.01
CA ALA A 71 -1.44 5.30 6.34
C ALA A 71 -1.63 5.04 7.85
N THR A 72 -1.02 5.88 8.72
CA THR A 72 -1.12 5.70 10.18
C THR A 72 -2.53 5.86 10.75
N GLU A 73 -3.42 6.55 10.04
CA GLU A 73 -4.83 6.70 10.43
C GLU A 73 -5.70 5.47 10.10
N HIS A 74 -5.13 4.48 9.36
CA HIS A 74 -5.86 3.32 8.83
C HIS A 74 -5.36 1.97 9.34
N ILE A 75 -4.55 1.95 10.39
CA ILE A 75 -3.95 0.72 10.94
C ILE A 75 -5.02 -0.31 11.34
N LYS A 76 -6.13 0.12 11.95
CA LYS A 76 -7.23 -0.79 12.33
C LYS A 76 -7.87 -1.44 11.11
N ASP A 77 -8.10 -0.68 10.06
CA ASP A 77 -8.67 -1.18 8.81
C ASP A 77 -7.73 -2.19 8.14
N MET A 78 -6.41 -1.93 8.19
CA MET A 78 -5.37 -2.84 7.68
C MET A 78 -5.35 -4.16 8.46
N ILE A 79 -5.45 -4.12 9.79
CA ILE A 79 -5.55 -5.31 10.63
C ILE A 79 -6.80 -6.13 10.28
N GLU A 80 -7.94 -5.49 10.04
CA GLU A 80 -9.16 -6.19 9.65
C GLU A 80 -9.03 -6.85 8.26
N MET A 81 -8.42 -6.19 7.28
CA MET A 81 -8.15 -6.80 5.98
C MET A 81 -7.23 -8.02 6.13
N ILE A 82 -6.16 -7.94 6.90
CA ILE A 82 -5.27 -9.08 7.17
C ILE A 82 -6.04 -10.25 7.80
N LYS A 83 -6.87 -9.99 8.81
CA LYS A 83 -7.72 -11.02 9.44
C LYS A 83 -8.62 -11.72 8.41
N SER A 84 -9.22 -10.94 7.50
CA SER A 84 -10.04 -11.46 6.40
C SER A 84 -9.23 -12.39 5.49
N LEU A 85 -8.03 -11.96 5.07
CA LEU A 85 -7.14 -12.76 4.23
C LEU A 85 -6.69 -14.06 4.91
N ILE A 86 -6.36 -14.02 6.20
CA ILE A 86 -6.02 -15.22 6.99
C ILE A 86 -7.23 -16.17 7.07
N LYS A 87 -8.42 -15.65 7.36
CA LYS A 87 -9.66 -16.44 7.41
C LYS A 87 -9.92 -17.16 6.07
N LYS A 88 -9.60 -16.52 4.96
CA LYS A 88 -9.71 -17.07 3.61
C LYS A 88 -8.56 -17.99 3.20
N LYS A 89 -7.58 -18.22 4.08
CA LYS A 89 -6.36 -19.02 3.86
C LYS A 89 -5.43 -18.43 2.77
N LEU A 90 -5.54 -17.14 2.51
CA LEU A 90 -4.73 -16.39 1.55
C LEU A 90 -3.53 -15.69 2.21
N ALA A 91 -3.45 -15.77 3.53
CA ALA A 91 -2.33 -15.27 4.32
C ALA A 91 -2.03 -16.23 5.48
N TYR A 92 -0.80 -16.18 5.97
CA TYR A 92 -0.35 -17.00 7.10
C TYR A 92 0.55 -16.21 8.04
N VAL A 93 0.59 -16.66 9.29
CA VAL A 93 1.44 -16.10 10.34
C VAL A 93 2.70 -16.95 10.50
N ASN A 94 3.85 -16.33 10.60
CA ASN A 94 5.10 -17.00 10.98
C ASN A 94 5.98 -16.05 11.80
N GLU A 95 6.30 -16.42 13.04
CA GLU A 95 7.11 -15.64 13.98
C GLU A 95 6.70 -14.15 14.10
N GLY A 96 5.39 -13.90 14.27
CA GLY A 96 4.84 -12.55 14.39
C GLY A 96 4.73 -11.76 13.07
N HIS A 97 5.30 -12.29 11.98
CA HIS A 97 5.07 -11.75 10.64
C HIS A 97 3.79 -12.33 10.05
N VAL A 98 3.12 -11.55 9.20
CA VAL A 98 2.03 -12.06 8.37
C VAL A 98 2.41 -11.89 6.91
N TYR A 99 2.30 -12.97 6.15
CA TYR A 99 2.62 -13.02 4.72
C TYR A 99 1.38 -13.33 3.90
N PHE A 100 1.26 -12.68 2.74
CA PHE A 100 0.32 -13.08 1.71
C PHE A 100 0.85 -14.30 0.97
N LEU A 101 0.01 -15.29 0.74
CA LEU A 101 0.35 -16.56 0.09
C LEU A 101 0.07 -16.45 -1.42
N ILE A 102 1.09 -16.11 -2.19
CA ILE A 102 0.96 -15.84 -3.64
C ILE A 102 0.45 -17.06 -4.41
N SER A 103 0.82 -18.30 -4.00
CA SER A 103 0.38 -19.52 -4.67
C SER A 103 -1.15 -19.68 -4.74
N GLU A 104 -1.88 -19.01 -3.83
CA GLU A 104 -3.34 -19.06 -3.79
C GLU A 104 -4.01 -17.99 -4.67
N PHE A 105 -3.23 -17.07 -5.26
CA PHE A 105 -3.75 -16.04 -6.18
C PHE A 105 -3.33 -16.31 -7.63
N LYS A 106 -4.18 -17.02 -8.38
CA LYS A 106 -3.89 -17.50 -9.75
C LYS A 106 -3.57 -16.41 -10.78
N ASN A 107 -4.03 -15.20 -10.53
CA ASN A 107 -3.90 -14.07 -11.46
C ASN A 107 -2.65 -13.21 -11.22
N TYR A 108 -1.75 -13.61 -10.28
CA TYR A 108 -0.55 -12.86 -9.99
C TYR A 108 0.39 -12.79 -11.21
N GLY A 109 0.88 -11.59 -11.50
CA GLY A 109 1.75 -11.32 -12.66
C GLY A 109 1.00 -10.89 -13.92
N LYS A 110 -0.33 -10.89 -13.94
CA LYS A 110 -1.12 -10.47 -15.11
C LYS A 110 -0.93 -9.00 -15.49
N LEU A 111 -0.83 -8.10 -14.51
CA LEU A 111 -0.63 -6.68 -14.76
C LEU A 111 0.75 -6.41 -15.36
N SER A 112 1.78 -7.03 -14.81
CA SER A 112 3.15 -6.88 -15.28
C SER A 112 3.45 -7.73 -16.51
N ASN A 113 2.50 -8.56 -16.95
CA ASN A 113 2.63 -9.52 -18.06
C ASN A 113 3.86 -10.43 -17.91
N LYS A 114 4.11 -10.90 -16.69
CA LYS A 114 5.23 -11.77 -16.33
C LYS A 114 4.73 -13.03 -15.66
N ASN A 115 5.42 -14.14 -15.93
CA ASN A 115 5.20 -15.39 -15.19
C ASN A 115 5.93 -15.36 -13.83
N LEU A 116 5.58 -16.28 -12.94
CA LEU A 116 6.15 -16.32 -11.58
C LEU A 116 7.67 -16.57 -11.57
N GLU A 117 8.21 -17.28 -12.53
CA GLU A 117 9.65 -17.55 -12.64
C GLU A 117 10.42 -16.27 -13.01
N GLU A 118 9.90 -15.49 -13.97
CA GLU A 118 10.47 -14.19 -14.36
C GLU A 118 10.38 -13.18 -13.21
N LEU A 119 9.27 -13.18 -12.47
CA LEU A 119 9.11 -12.32 -11.31
C LEU A 119 10.09 -12.69 -10.18
N GLN A 120 10.33 -13.97 -9.97
CA GLN A 120 11.29 -14.46 -8.99
C GLN A 120 12.73 -14.12 -9.37
N ALA A 121 13.09 -14.23 -10.65
CA ALA A 121 14.42 -13.91 -11.16
C ALA A 121 14.72 -12.41 -11.17
N GLY A 122 13.69 -11.56 -11.41
CA GLY A 122 13.81 -10.11 -11.51
C GLY A 122 13.61 -9.34 -10.20
N SER A 123 13.10 -9.99 -9.17
CA SER A 123 12.84 -9.34 -7.90
C SER A 123 14.07 -9.37 -6.98
N ARG A 124 14.36 -8.25 -6.32
CA ARG A 124 15.20 -8.22 -5.12
C ARG A 124 14.43 -8.88 -3.97
N VAL A 125 14.16 -10.19 -4.09
CA VAL A 125 13.45 -10.94 -3.07
C VAL A 125 14.39 -11.13 -1.89
N GLU A 126 14.06 -10.52 -0.78
CA GLU A 126 14.70 -10.84 0.49
C GLU A 126 14.41 -12.33 0.80
N ILE A 127 15.44 -13.16 0.69
CA ILE A 127 15.36 -14.59 0.98
C ILE A 127 15.21 -14.73 2.49
N SER A 128 13.97 -14.77 2.95
CA SER A 128 13.67 -15.03 4.36
C SER A 128 13.25 -16.48 4.53
N LYS A 129 13.88 -17.17 5.49
CA LYS A 129 13.49 -18.54 5.90
C LYS A 129 12.06 -18.61 6.47
N LEU A 130 11.47 -17.45 6.75
CA LEU A 130 10.12 -17.34 7.29
C LEU A 130 9.03 -17.43 6.20
N LYS A 131 9.39 -17.27 4.93
CA LYS A 131 8.45 -17.34 3.80
C LYS A 131 8.28 -18.79 3.34
N LYS A 132 7.04 -19.17 3.00
CA LYS A 132 6.73 -20.46 2.36
C LYS A 132 7.12 -20.46 0.88
N ASN A 133 6.98 -19.32 0.21
CA ASN A 133 7.40 -19.10 -1.17
C ASN A 133 8.23 -17.81 -1.22
N PRO A 134 9.33 -17.74 -1.96
CA PRO A 134 10.13 -16.52 -2.10
C PRO A 134 9.33 -15.28 -2.51
N LEU A 135 8.29 -15.43 -3.31
CA LEU A 135 7.43 -14.35 -3.78
C LEU A 135 6.39 -13.91 -2.74
N ASP A 136 6.14 -14.70 -1.68
CA ASP A 136 5.21 -14.26 -0.63
C ASP A 136 5.66 -12.91 -0.08
N PHE A 137 4.71 -12.01 0.11
CA PHE A 137 5.03 -10.65 0.53
C PHE A 137 4.40 -10.31 1.88
N ILE A 138 5.00 -9.35 2.55
CA ILE A 138 4.66 -8.99 3.92
C ILE A 138 3.36 -8.19 3.97
N LEU A 139 2.47 -8.57 4.88
CA LEU A 139 1.26 -7.83 5.24
C LEU A 139 1.41 -7.16 6.61
N TRP A 140 2.16 -7.81 7.54
CA TRP A 140 2.47 -7.29 8.86
C TRP A 140 3.87 -7.69 9.26
N LYS A 141 4.65 -6.74 9.79
CA LYS A 141 6.05 -6.93 10.22
C LYS A 141 6.17 -6.54 11.69
N PRO A 142 6.77 -7.38 12.56
CA PRO A 142 7.08 -6.99 13.92
C PRO A 142 7.90 -5.70 13.96
N ALA A 143 7.61 -4.82 14.91
CA ALA A 143 8.35 -3.60 15.13
C ALA A 143 9.24 -3.72 16.38
N LEU A 144 10.46 -3.23 16.29
CA LEU A 144 11.36 -3.12 17.43
C LEU A 144 10.82 -2.07 18.42
N ASN A 145 11.31 -2.11 19.68
CA ASN A 145 10.81 -1.23 20.72
C ASN A 145 11.03 0.28 20.42
N ASP A 146 12.08 0.59 19.68
CA ASP A 146 12.45 1.95 19.25
C ASP A 146 11.82 2.37 17.91
N GLU A 147 11.02 1.50 17.31
CA GLU A 147 10.32 1.74 16.04
C GLU A 147 8.83 2.00 16.24
N PRO A 148 8.18 2.73 15.31
CA PRO A 148 6.73 2.84 15.32
C PRO A 148 6.10 1.47 15.19
N GLY A 149 5.05 1.24 15.95
CA GLY A 149 4.35 -0.03 15.92
C GLY A 149 3.05 0.05 16.67
N TRP A 150 2.11 -0.76 16.25
CA TRP A 150 0.75 -0.85 16.76
C TRP A 150 0.45 -2.26 17.23
N ASP A 151 -0.42 -2.37 18.22
CA ASP A 151 -0.85 -3.67 18.71
C ASP A 151 -1.72 -4.39 17.67
N SER A 152 -1.46 -5.67 17.51
CA SER A 152 -2.21 -6.54 16.61
C SER A 152 -2.37 -7.94 17.20
N PRO A 153 -3.23 -8.81 16.66
CA PRO A 153 -3.32 -10.21 17.07
C PRO A 153 -2.03 -11.01 16.89
N TRP A 154 -1.10 -10.51 16.10
CA TRP A 154 0.19 -11.17 15.78
C TRP A 154 1.35 -10.59 16.57
N GLY A 155 1.09 -9.65 17.46
CA GLY A 155 2.06 -8.89 18.22
C GLY A 155 2.18 -7.45 17.76
N ARG A 156 2.99 -6.67 18.49
CA ARG A 156 3.28 -5.29 18.14
C ARG A 156 4.09 -5.21 16.85
N GLY A 157 3.62 -4.43 15.88
CA GLY A 157 4.22 -4.37 14.56
C GLY A 157 3.69 -3.22 13.70
N ARG A 158 3.98 -3.28 12.41
CA ARG A 158 3.55 -2.33 11.41
C ARG A 158 3.08 -3.01 10.13
N PRO A 159 2.20 -2.36 9.33
CA PRO A 159 1.74 -2.91 8.07
C PRO A 159 2.86 -2.99 7.03
N GLY A 160 2.70 -3.90 6.07
CA GLY A 160 3.47 -3.89 4.84
C GLY A 160 3.01 -2.76 3.92
N TRP A 161 3.93 -2.16 3.20
CA TRP A 161 3.71 -0.99 2.36
C TRP A 161 2.56 -1.11 1.34
N HIS A 162 2.36 -2.30 0.76
CA HIS A 162 1.31 -2.50 -0.27
C HIS A 162 -0.11 -2.51 0.32
N LEU A 163 -0.24 -2.85 1.59
CA LEU A 163 -1.53 -2.97 2.26
C LEU A 163 -2.21 -1.62 2.47
N GLU A 164 -1.42 -0.57 2.65
CA GLU A 164 -1.90 0.79 2.87
C GLU A 164 -2.82 1.25 1.74
N CYS A 165 -2.34 1.14 0.51
CA CYS A 165 -3.08 1.57 -0.68
C CYS A 165 -4.33 0.71 -0.91
N SER A 166 -4.25 -0.61 -0.73
CA SER A 166 -5.40 -1.51 -0.84
C SER A 166 -6.52 -1.14 0.13
N VAL A 167 -6.17 -0.85 1.38
CA VAL A 167 -7.13 -0.51 2.42
C VAL A 167 -7.73 0.88 2.22
N MET A 168 -6.89 1.88 1.93
CA MET A 168 -7.36 3.25 1.76
C MET A 168 -8.21 3.40 0.49
N SER A 169 -7.85 2.75 -0.61
CA SER A 169 -8.67 2.75 -1.82
C SER A 169 -10.03 2.10 -1.57
N GLU A 170 -10.09 0.92 -0.95
CA GLU A 170 -11.35 0.26 -0.62
C GLU A 170 -12.23 1.11 0.30
N LYS A 171 -11.63 1.77 1.29
CA LYS A 171 -12.36 2.59 2.26
C LYS A 171 -13.04 3.81 1.64
N TYR A 172 -12.36 4.49 0.73
CA TYR A 172 -12.83 5.76 0.19
C TYR A 172 -13.47 5.68 -1.20
N LEU A 173 -13.11 4.67 -1.98
CA LEU A 173 -13.63 4.47 -3.34
C LEU A 173 -14.53 3.24 -3.44
N GLY A 174 -14.55 2.38 -2.39
CA GLY A 174 -15.29 1.14 -2.41
C GLY A 174 -14.49 -0.02 -3.02
N LYS A 175 -15.16 -1.16 -3.15
CA LYS A 175 -14.55 -2.41 -3.62
C LYS A 175 -14.17 -2.41 -5.10
N LYS A 176 -14.77 -1.54 -5.87
CA LYS A 176 -14.51 -1.32 -7.30
C LYS A 176 -14.45 0.17 -7.55
N PHE A 177 -13.45 0.59 -8.32
CA PHE A 177 -13.25 1.98 -8.70
C PHE A 177 -12.65 2.03 -10.12
N ASP A 178 -12.73 3.19 -10.76
CA ASP A 178 -12.52 3.29 -12.20
C ASP A 178 -11.04 3.37 -12.60
N ILE A 179 -10.22 4.05 -11.79
CA ILE A 179 -8.82 4.34 -12.16
C ILE A 179 -7.92 4.16 -10.94
N HIS A 180 -6.91 3.30 -11.08
CA HIS A 180 -5.77 3.20 -10.17
C HIS A 180 -4.52 3.69 -10.88
N GLY A 181 -3.79 4.62 -10.29
CA GLY A 181 -2.63 5.24 -10.92
C GLY A 181 -1.40 5.27 -10.05
N GLY A 182 -0.25 5.06 -10.68
CA GLY A 182 1.05 5.14 -10.04
C GLY A 182 2.18 5.25 -11.06
N GLY A 183 3.42 5.33 -10.60
CA GLY A 183 4.59 5.28 -11.46
C GLY A 183 4.78 3.89 -12.09
N LEU A 184 5.43 3.85 -13.25
CA LEU A 184 5.72 2.58 -13.93
C LEU A 184 6.64 1.67 -13.07
N ASP A 185 7.46 2.27 -12.23
CA ASP A 185 8.31 1.60 -11.24
C ASP A 185 7.52 0.87 -10.13
N LEU A 186 6.25 1.25 -9.93
CA LEU A 186 5.34 0.60 -8.98
C LEU A 186 4.58 -0.58 -9.58
N LEU A 187 4.64 -0.77 -10.90
CA LEU A 187 3.93 -1.86 -11.57
C LEU A 187 4.19 -3.21 -10.91
N PHE A 188 5.46 -3.46 -10.61
CA PHE A 188 5.89 -4.64 -9.87
C PHE A 188 6.97 -4.26 -8.83
N PRO A 189 6.82 -4.71 -7.56
CA PRO A 189 5.76 -5.60 -7.07
C PRO A 189 4.51 -4.87 -6.54
N HIS A 190 4.51 -3.52 -6.41
CA HIS A 190 3.54 -2.78 -5.61
C HIS A 190 2.10 -2.98 -6.10
N HIS A 191 1.80 -2.63 -7.35
CA HIS A 191 0.44 -2.74 -7.89
C HIS A 191 -0.03 -4.19 -8.05
N GLU A 192 0.86 -5.14 -8.38
CA GLU A 192 0.52 -6.57 -8.39
C GLU A 192 0.11 -7.06 -6.99
N ASN A 193 0.81 -6.60 -5.95
CA ASN A 193 0.49 -6.96 -4.57
C ASN A 193 -0.84 -6.33 -4.12
N GLU A 194 -1.13 -5.10 -4.53
CA GLU A 194 -2.41 -4.45 -4.25
C GLU A 194 -3.58 -5.19 -4.92
N ILE A 195 -3.42 -5.61 -6.19
CA ILE A 195 -4.40 -6.43 -6.90
C ILE A 195 -4.63 -7.74 -6.16
N ALA A 196 -3.55 -8.43 -5.77
CA ALA A 196 -3.66 -9.69 -5.06
C ALA A 196 -4.42 -9.53 -3.72
N GLN A 197 -4.13 -8.47 -2.95
CA GLN A 197 -4.81 -8.17 -1.69
C GLN A 197 -6.29 -7.86 -1.89
N SER A 198 -6.59 -6.90 -2.76
CA SER A 198 -7.94 -6.35 -2.94
C SER A 198 -8.87 -7.36 -3.61
N CYS A 199 -8.45 -8.01 -4.69
CA CYS A 199 -9.24 -9.05 -5.36
C CYS A 199 -9.49 -10.24 -4.43
N SER A 200 -8.48 -10.67 -3.68
CA SER A 200 -8.62 -11.75 -2.69
C SER A 200 -9.55 -11.36 -1.55
N ASN A 201 -9.44 -10.14 -1.03
CA ASN A 201 -10.31 -9.67 0.04
C ASN A 201 -11.77 -9.56 -0.41
N ASN A 202 -12.00 -9.11 -1.63
CA ASN A 202 -13.34 -8.88 -2.17
C ASN A 202 -13.91 -10.09 -2.92
N SER A 203 -13.15 -11.18 -3.08
CA SER A 203 -13.53 -12.36 -3.87
C SER A 203 -13.96 -11.95 -5.30
N SER A 204 -13.19 -11.04 -5.90
CA SER A 204 -13.38 -10.51 -7.25
C SER A 204 -12.13 -10.77 -8.09
N ASP A 205 -12.31 -10.85 -9.40
CA ASP A 205 -11.21 -11.00 -10.36
C ASP A 205 -10.73 -9.66 -10.94
N ILE A 206 -11.37 -8.57 -10.55
CA ILE A 206 -11.14 -7.21 -11.05
C ILE A 206 -11.20 -6.22 -9.87
N LEU A 207 -10.27 -5.30 -9.83
CA LEU A 207 -10.30 -4.11 -8.95
C LEU A 207 -11.39 -3.15 -9.38
#